data_746cb97f61f68fea188fcbe5f8fe06dc
#
_entry.id   746cb97f61f68fea188fcbe5f8fe06dc
#
_cell.length_a   1.000
_cell.length_b   1.000
_cell.length_c   1.000
_cell.angle_alpha   90.00
_cell.angle_beta   90.00
_cell.angle_gamma   90.00
#
_symmetry.space_group_name_H-M   'P 1'
#
loop_
_entity.id
_entity.type
_entity.pdbx_description
1 polymer ?
#
loop_
_entity_poly.entity_id
_entity_poly.type
_entity_poly.pdbx_seq_one_letter_code
_entity_poly.pdbx_strand_id
1 'polypeptide(L)'
;MTNNPLENTPPVPSMKLELVPVPVSDVDRAKAFYVEKAGFNLEVDVHPTDTIRVVQLTPPGSACSIVFGTGMGELTDMQPGSVKGLHLVVSNILEAREALLSRGLEIGEVSDVQGVKYAGFSDPDGNMWLLQEFPAHIRS
;
A
#
# COMPACT_ATOMS: atom_id res chain seq x y z
N MET A 1 3.51 -30.97 -33.47
CA MET A 1 3.21 -29.78 -32.67
C MET A 1 2.46 -30.19 -31.41
N THR A 2 2.94 -29.76 -30.32
CA THR A 2 2.26 -30.02 -29.05
C THR A 2 1.13 -29.02 -28.83
N ASN A 3 -0.01 -29.49 -28.39
CA ASN A 3 -1.13 -28.61 -28.05
C ASN A 3 -0.79 -27.86 -26.77
N ASN A 4 -0.94 -26.54 -26.80
CA ASN A 4 -0.91 -25.73 -25.62
C ASN A 4 -2.26 -25.89 -24.91
N PRO A 5 -2.32 -26.37 -23.66
CA PRO A 5 -3.60 -26.56 -22.97
C PRO A 5 -4.38 -25.25 -22.81
N LEU A 6 -3.74 -24.10 -22.99
CA LEU A 6 -4.38 -22.79 -22.85
C LEU A 6 -4.90 -22.21 -24.19
N GLU A 7 -4.62 -22.84 -25.34
CA GLU A 7 -5.00 -22.31 -26.66
C GLU A 7 -6.51 -22.12 -26.82
N ASN A 8 -7.31 -23.05 -26.29
CA ASN A 8 -8.76 -23.01 -26.44
C ASN A 8 -9.47 -22.49 -25.20
N THR A 9 -8.71 -21.94 -24.26
CA THR A 9 -9.26 -21.37 -23.05
C THR A 9 -9.69 -19.92 -23.32
N PRO A 10 -10.92 -19.53 -22.95
CA PRO A 10 -11.34 -18.14 -23.11
C PRO A 10 -10.39 -17.21 -22.34
N PRO A 11 -10.12 -16.01 -22.85
CA PRO A 11 -9.29 -15.05 -22.14
C PRO A 11 -9.98 -14.61 -20.84
N VAL A 12 -9.18 -14.38 -19.82
CA VAL A 12 -9.68 -13.89 -18.53
C VAL A 12 -10.10 -12.42 -18.70
N PRO A 13 -11.32 -12.05 -18.27
CA PRO A 13 -11.73 -10.65 -18.32
C PRO A 13 -10.79 -9.74 -17.52
N SER A 14 -10.82 -8.45 -17.84
CA SER A 14 -10.04 -7.46 -17.11
C SER A 14 -10.42 -7.50 -15.62
N MET A 15 -9.40 -7.54 -14.78
CA MET A 15 -9.57 -7.50 -13.31
C MET A 15 -8.61 -6.48 -12.75
N LYS A 16 -9.10 -5.61 -11.89
CA LYS A 16 -8.28 -4.58 -11.24
C LYS A 16 -8.21 -4.86 -9.75
N LEU A 17 -7.03 -4.71 -9.19
CA LEU A 17 -6.87 -4.85 -7.74
C LEU A 17 -7.45 -3.61 -7.08
N GLU A 18 -8.54 -3.78 -6.36
CA GLU A 18 -9.24 -2.66 -5.71
C GLU A 18 -8.56 -2.24 -4.43
N LEU A 19 -8.28 -3.21 -3.56
CA LEU A 19 -7.67 -2.91 -2.27
C LEU A 19 -6.95 -4.13 -1.72
N VAL A 20 -6.07 -3.86 -0.76
CA VAL A 20 -5.40 -4.91 0.03
C VAL A 20 -5.57 -4.59 1.51
N PRO A 21 -5.77 -5.61 2.36
CA PRO A 21 -5.88 -5.38 3.80
C PRO A 21 -4.50 -5.11 4.42
N VAL A 22 -4.47 -4.20 5.38
CA VAL A 22 -3.29 -3.91 6.20
C VAL A 22 -3.71 -4.06 7.65
N PRO A 23 -3.20 -5.07 8.37
CA PRO A 23 -3.65 -5.32 9.74
C PRO A 23 -3.04 -4.32 10.72
N VAL A 24 -3.92 -3.69 11.52
CA VAL A 24 -3.53 -2.69 12.49
C VAL A 24 -4.18 -2.99 13.84
N SER A 25 -3.52 -2.58 14.92
CA SER A 25 -4.04 -2.78 16.28
C SER A 25 -4.92 -1.63 16.76
N ASP A 26 -4.73 -0.43 16.21
CA ASP A 26 -5.47 0.77 16.59
C ASP A 26 -5.85 1.52 15.33
N VAL A 27 -7.15 1.48 14.99
CA VAL A 27 -7.66 2.03 13.74
C VAL A 27 -7.47 3.54 13.66
N ASP A 28 -7.74 4.27 14.77
CA ASP A 28 -7.58 5.72 14.78
C ASP A 28 -6.13 6.14 14.61
N ARG A 29 -5.22 5.44 15.28
CA ARG A 29 -3.78 5.70 15.15
C ARG A 29 -3.30 5.42 13.72
N ALA A 30 -3.72 4.31 13.13
CA ALA A 30 -3.36 3.98 11.77
C ALA A 30 -3.92 5.00 10.78
N LYS A 31 -5.17 5.39 10.94
CA LYS A 31 -5.79 6.41 10.09
C LYS A 31 -5.01 7.72 10.14
N ALA A 32 -4.69 8.19 11.34
CA ALA A 32 -3.91 9.42 11.51
C ALA A 32 -2.54 9.31 10.81
N PHE A 33 -1.87 8.17 10.97
CA PHE A 33 -0.58 7.94 10.32
C PHE A 33 -0.67 8.04 8.79
N TYR A 34 -1.60 7.30 8.19
CA TYR A 34 -1.69 7.24 6.73
C TYR A 34 -2.19 8.55 6.12
N VAL A 35 -3.11 9.25 6.77
CA VAL A 35 -3.60 10.54 6.30
C VAL A 35 -2.55 11.63 6.49
N GLU A 36 -2.02 11.77 7.70
CA GLU A 36 -1.20 12.92 8.05
C GLU A 36 0.26 12.76 7.65
N LYS A 37 0.85 11.58 7.88
CA LYS A 37 2.27 11.35 7.62
C LYS A 37 2.54 10.76 6.25
N ALA A 38 1.75 9.79 5.83
CA ALA A 38 1.94 9.17 4.51
C ALA A 38 1.24 9.95 3.39
N GLY A 39 0.29 10.82 3.71
CA GLY A 39 -0.38 11.65 2.72
C GLY A 39 -1.40 10.91 1.87
N PHE A 40 -1.93 9.77 2.35
CA PHE A 40 -2.92 9.01 1.60
C PHE A 40 -4.29 9.70 1.66
N ASN A 41 -5.07 9.52 0.61
CA ASN A 41 -6.43 10.05 0.53
C ASN A 41 -7.40 9.14 1.26
N LEU A 42 -8.18 9.69 2.17
CA LEU A 42 -9.24 8.94 2.86
C LEU A 42 -10.44 8.79 1.93
N GLU A 43 -10.77 7.53 1.58
CA GLU A 43 -11.91 7.24 0.71
C GLU A 43 -13.16 6.88 1.51
N VAL A 44 -13.00 6.05 2.55
CA VAL A 44 -14.11 5.53 3.33
C VAL A 44 -13.69 5.47 4.79
N ASP A 45 -14.59 5.90 5.67
CA ASP A 45 -14.50 5.65 7.12
C ASP A 45 -15.92 5.52 7.63
N VAL A 46 -16.40 4.28 7.76
CA VAL A 46 -17.79 4.00 8.10
C VAL A 46 -17.89 2.93 9.19
N HIS A 47 -19.00 2.97 9.90
CA HIS A 47 -19.39 1.98 10.91
C HIS A 47 -20.70 1.35 10.49
N PRO A 48 -20.67 0.28 9.65
CA PRO A 48 -21.90 -0.38 9.25
C PRO A 48 -22.69 -0.97 10.43
N THR A 49 -21.97 -1.39 11.47
CA THR A 49 -22.55 -1.88 12.74
C THR A 49 -21.70 -1.38 13.91
N ASP A 50 -22.14 -1.65 15.13
CA ASP A 50 -21.39 -1.26 16.33
C ASP A 50 -20.02 -1.94 16.44
N THR A 51 -19.85 -3.10 15.80
CA THR A 51 -18.60 -3.88 15.88
C THR A 51 -17.76 -3.79 14.62
N ILE A 52 -18.31 -3.28 13.52
CA ILE A 52 -17.63 -3.20 12.24
C ILE A 52 -17.25 -1.76 11.93
N ARG A 53 -15.98 -1.52 11.68
CA ARG A 53 -15.50 -0.26 11.14
C ARG A 53 -14.65 -0.55 9.91
N VAL A 54 -14.86 0.23 8.86
CA VAL A 54 -14.11 0.10 7.60
C VAL A 54 -13.44 1.42 7.29
N VAL A 55 -12.12 1.41 7.16
CA VAL A 55 -11.34 2.57 6.75
C VAL A 55 -10.57 2.18 5.48
N GLN A 56 -10.80 2.93 4.41
CA GLN A 56 -10.12 2.71 3.14
C GLN A 56 -9.39 3.97 2.73
N LEU A 57 -8.11 3.84 2.40
CA LEU A 57 -7.27 4.95 2.00
C LEU A 57 -6.53 4.59 0.72
N THR A 58 -6.25 5.61 -0.09
CA THR A 58 -5.60 5.42 -1.39
C THR A 58 -4.35 6.28 -1.46
N PRO A 59 -3.18 5.70 -1.79
CA PRO A 59 -2.00 6.52 -2.09
C PRO A 59 -2.30 7.48 -3.25
N PRO A 60 -1.77 8.70 -3.22
CA PRO A 60 -2.02 9.65 -4.32
C PRO A 60 -1.66 9.05 -5.68
N GLY A 61 -2.59 9.12 -6.63
CA GLY A 61 -2.40 8.61 -7.99
C GLY A 61 -2.53 7.11 -8.16
N SER A 62 -2.75 6.36 -7.08
CA SER A 62 -2.90 4.89 -7.15
C SER A 62 -4.35 4.51 -7.47
N ALA A 63 -4.52 3.40 -8.19
CA ALA A 63 -5.83 2.79 -8.40
C ALA A 63 -6.17 1.79 -7.29
N CYS A 64 -5.17 1.29 -6.57
CA CYS A 64 -5.34 0.31 -5.51
C CYS A 64 -5.27 1.00 -4.15
N SER A 65 -6.21 0.64 -3.27
CA SER A 65 -6.31 1.20 -1.92
C SER A 65 -5.77 0.21 -0.88
N ILE A 66 -5.68 0.68 0.37
CA ILE A 66 -5.54 -0.20 1.52
C ILE A 66 -6.82 -0.12 2.35
N VAL A 67 -7.10 -1.17 3.10
CA VAL A 67 -8.24 -1.22 4.01
C VAL A 67 -7.79 -1.76 5.37
N PHE A 68 -8.29 -1.15 6.42
CA PHE A 68 -8.18 -1.70 7.77
C PHE A 68 -9.44 -1.34 8.55
N GLY A 69 -9.59 -1.95 9.71
CA GLY A 69 -10.78 -1.72 10.52
C GLY A 69 -10.96 -2.77 11.59
N THR A 70 -12.22 -3.00 11.95
CA THR A 70 -12.60 -3.98 12.97
C THR A 70 -13.76 -4.83 12.49
N GLY A 71 -13.86 -6.05 13.00
CA GLY A 71 -15.05 -6.89 12.83
C GLY A 71 -15.30 -7.44 11.43
N MET A 72 -14.30 -7.44 10.57
CA MET A 72 -14.43 -7.93 9.19
C MET A 72 -13.86 -9.33 8.99
N GLY A 73 -13.90 -10.17 10.03
CA GLY A 73 -13.43 -11.56 9.96
C GLY A 73 -11.95 -11.64 9.64
N GLU A 74 -11.59 -12.49 8.70
CA GLU A 74 -10.17 -12.74 8.35
C GLU A 74 -9.43 -11.47 7.96
N LEU A 75 -10.10 -10.50 7.36
CA LEU A 75 -9.51 -9.22 6.98
C LEU A 75 -8.92 -8.48 8.17
N THR A 76 -9.60 -8.51 9.31
CA THR A 76 -9.18 -7.80 10.51
C THR A 76 -8.57 -8.69 11.58
N ASP A 77 -8.56 -10.02 11.34
CA ASP A 77 -7.98 -10.99 12.28
C ASP A 77 -6.50 -11.28 12.00
N MET A 78 -5.93 -10.68 10.96
CA MET A 78 -4.51 -10.82 10.66
C MET A 78 -3.68 -10.20 11.78
N GLN A 79 -2.48 -10.75 12.00
CA GLN A 79 -1.57 -10.22 13.00
C GLN A 79 -1.17 -8.77 12.66
N PRO A 80 -1.41 -7.79 13.54
CA PRO A 80 -0.98 -6.40 13.28
C PRO A 80 0.52 -6.34 12.97
N GLY A 81 0.88 -5.55 11.96
CA GLY A 81 2.26 -5.37 11.54
C GLY A 81 2.83 -6.51 10.70
N SER A 82 2.01 -7.47 10.29
CA SER A 82 2.51 -8.65 9.56
C SER A 82 2.74 -8.42 8.06
N VAL A 83 2.27 -7.33 7.50
CA VAL A 83 2.46 -7.03 6.08
C VAL A 83 3.83 -6.41 5.86
N LYS A 84 4.60 -6.97 4.93
CA LYS A 84 5.95 -6.50 4.64
C LYS A 84 6.11 -6.31 3.13
N GLY A 85 6.65 -5.15 2.74
CA GLY A 85 7.05 -4.93 1.36
C GLY A 85 5.95 -4.45 0.43
N LEU A 86 5.00 -3.67 0.90
CA LEU A 86 4.12 -2.95 -0.01
C LEU A 86 4.94 -1.87 -0.73
N HIS A 87 4.88 -1.87 -2.06
CA HIS A 87 5.71 -0.99 -2.88
C HIS A 87 4.88 0.17 -3.44
N LEU A 88 5.43 1.37 -3.33
CA LEU A 88 4.86 2.61 -3.87
C LEU A 88 5.81 3.14 -4.93
N VAL A 89 5.45 3.02 -6.19
CA VAL A 89 6.27 3.52 -7.29
C VAL A 89 6.13 5.04 -7.37
N VAL A 90 7.27 5.72 -7.38
CA VAL A 90 7.34 7.18 -7.51
C VAL A 90 8.25 7.54 -8.68
N SER A 91 8.03 8.71 -9.27
CA SER A 91 8.85 9.16 -10.39
C SER A 91 10.19 9.74 -9.93
N ASN A 92 10.23 10.32 -8.74
CA ASN A 92 11.43 10.92 -8.16
C ASN A 92 11.46 10.62 -6.66
N ILE A 93 12.29 9.64 -6.28
CA ILE A 93 12.30 9.15 -4.91
C ILE A 93 12.88 10.17 -3.92
N LEU A 94 13.84 10.99 -4.34
CA LEU A 94 14.40 12.02 -3.46
C LEU A 94 13.36 13.08 -3.14
N GLU A 95 12.58 13.50 -4.14
CA GLU A 95 11.48 14.45 -3.95
C GLU A 95 10.37 13.87 -3.07
N ALA A 96 9.97 12.62 -3.35
CA ALA A 96 8.94 11.95 -2.57
C ALA A 96 9.38 11.78 -1.11
N ARG A 97 10.61 11.35 -0.90
CA ARG A 97 11.18 11.19 0.45
C ARG A 97 11.18 12.51 1.21
N GLU A 98 11.61 13.58 0.56
CA GLU A 98 11.64 14.91 1.17
C GLU A 98 10.24 15.38 1.57
N ALA A 99 9.26 15.16 0.72
CA ALA A 99 7.87 15.52 1.01
C ALA A 99 7.34 14.76 2.23
N LEU A 100 7.66 13.46 2.33
CA LEU A 100 7.24 12.64 3.46
C LEU A 100 7.96 13.02 4.76
N LEU A 101 9.26 13.31 4.69
CA LEU A 101 10.01 13.81 5.84
C LEU A 101 9.39 15.09 6.38
N SER A 102 8.97 16.01 5.50
CA SER A 102 8.35 17.26 5.91
C SER A 102 7.01 17.08 6.62
N ARG A 103 6.37 15.93 6.41
CA ARG A 103 5.12 15.57 7.10
C ARG A 103 5.37 14.84 8.43
N GLY A 104 6.61 14.65 8.79
CA GLY A 104 6.99 13.95 10.02
C GLY A 104 7.08 12.44 9.89
N LEU A 105 7.09 11.90 8.68
CA LEU A 105 7.27 10.47 8.47
C LEU A 105 8.75 10.12 8.66
N GLU A 106 9.01 9.07 9.46
CA GLU A 106 10.34 8.50 9.55
C GLU A 106 10.53 7.56 8.38
N ILE A 107 11.47 7.88 7.51
CA ILE A 107 11.73 7.11 6.31
C ILE A 107 13.24 6.95 6.14
N GLY A 108 13.68 5.72 5.82
CA GLY A 108 15.08 5.40 5.65
C GLY A 108 15.71 6.13 4.46
N GLU A 109 17.01 6.02 4.38
CA GLU A 109 17.76 6.61 3.27
C GLU A 109 17.53 5.83 1.98
N VAL A 110 17.76 6.50 0.86
CA VAL A 110 17.63 5.88 -0.45
C VAL A 110 18.77 4.92 -0.69
N SER A 111 18.44 3.69 -1.06
CA SER A 111 19.42 2.70 -1.53
C SER A 111 19.22 2.45 -3.01
N ASP A 112 20.29 2.06 -3.69
CA ASP A 112 20.27 1.77 -5.13
C ASP A 112 20.68 0.32 -5.33
N VAL A 113 19.77 -0.48 -5.92
CA VAL A 113 20.02 -1.89 -6.22
C VAL A 113 19.90 -2.06 -7.72
N GLN A 114 21.03 -2.06 -8.39
CA GLN A 114 21.11 -2.22 -9.85
C GLN A 114 20.23 -1.21 -10.60
N GLY A 115 20.22 0.04 -10.14
CA GLY A 115 19.49 1.14 -10.78
C GLY A 115 18.07 1.33 -10.28
N VAL A 116 17.52 0.40 -9.50
CA VAL A 116 16.23 0.57 -8.86
C VAL A 116 16.45 1.15 -7.47
N LYS A 117 15.79 2.25 -7.16
CA LYS A 117 15.99 2.95 -5.89
C LYS A 117 14.85 2.65 -4.92
N TYR A 118 15.19 2.52 -3.65
CA TYR A 118 14.25 2.18 -2.59
C TYR A 118 14.46 3.06 -1.36
N ALA A 119 13.38 3.34 -0.66
CA ALA A 119 13.42 3.95 0.67
C ALA A 119 12.26 3.40 1.49
N GLY A 120 12.53 2.88 2.68
CA GLY A 120 11.55 2.16 3.48
C GLY A 120 10.99 2.94 4.64
N PHE A 121 9.72 2.68 4.96
CA PHE A 121 9.10 3.16 6.18
C PHE A 121 8.13 2.11 6.71
N SER A 122 7.73 2.27 7.96
CA SER A 122 6.76 1.38 8.60
C SER A 122 5.65 2.21 9.24
N ASP A 123 4.46 1.62 9.28
CA ASP A 123 3.37 2.21 10.04
C ASP A 123 3.55 1.95 11.56
N PRO A 124 2.68 2.47 12.43
CA PRO A 124 2.84 2.28 13.87
C PRO A 124 2.86 0.83 14.35
N ASP A 125 2.25 -0.08 13.60
CA ASP A 125 2.23 -1.50 13.94
C ASP A 125 3.41 -2.28 13.35
N GLY A 126 4.18 -1.66 12.46
CA GLY A 126 5.30 -2.32 11.79
C GLY A 126 4.98 -2.89 10.42
N ASN A 127 3.82 -2.60 9.85
CA ASN A 127 3.57 -2.92 8.44
C ASN A 127 4.54 -2.10 7.60
N MET A 128 5.29 -2.77 6.72
CA MET A 128 6.44 -2.17 6.08
C MET A 128 6.17 -1.84 4.61
N TRP A 129 6.59 -0.65 4.21
CA TRP A 129 6.42 -0.09 2.89
C TRP A 129 7.77 0.28 2.28
N LEU A 130 7.83 0.29 0.96
CA LEU A 130 8.99 0.75 0.21
C LEU A 130 8.54 1.74 -0.86
N LEU A 131 9.13 2.93 -0.85
CA LEU A 131 9.15 3.77 -2.04
C LEU A 131 10.08 3.12 -3.06
N GLN A 132 9.72 3.18 -4.33
CA GLN A 132 10.49 2.55 -5.39
C GLN A 132 10.52 3.46 -6.62
N GLU A 133 11.71 3.70 -7.14
CA GLU A 133 11.89 4.43 -8.39
C GLU A 133 12.63 3.56 -9.38
N PHE A 134 12.02 3.31 -10.53
CA PHE A 134 12.65 2.55 -11.60
C PHE A 134 13.53 3.45 -12.47
N PRO A 135 14.61 2.91 -13.05
CA PRO A 135 15.33 3.64 -14.09
C PRO A 135 14.41 3.96 -15.27
N ALA A 136 14.59 5.11 -15.89
CA ALA A 136 13.73 5.58 -16.97
C ALA A 136 13.58 4.60 -18.14
N HIS A 137 14.62 3.80 -18.40
CA HIS A 137 14.62 2.84 -19.51
C HIS A 137 13.83 1.55 -19.21
N ILE A 138 13.48 1.31 -17.96
CA ILE A 138 12.71 0.11 -17.57
C ILE A 138 11.25 0.41 -17.48
N ARG A 139 10.92 1.59 -16.96
CA ARG A 139 9.53 1.94 -16.71
C ARG A 139 9.33 3.45 -16.85
N SER A 140 8.42 3.80 -17.69
CA SER A 140 8.06 5.20 -17.91
C SER A 140 6.86 5.62 -17.06
#